data_42bd7d5aa2118a822d70626c52916bec
#
_entry.id   42bd7d5aa2118a822d70626c52916bec
#
_cell.length_a   1.000
_cell.length_b   1.000
_cell.length_c   1.000
_cell.angle_alpha   90.00
_cell.angle_beta   90.00
_cell.angle_gamma   90.00
#
_symmetry.space_group_name_H-M   'P 1'
#
loop_
_entity.id
_entity.type
_entity.pdbx_description
1 polymer ?
#
loop_
_entity_poly.entity_id
_entity_poly.type
_entity_poly.pdbx_seq_one_letter_code
_entity_poly.pdbx_strand_id
1 'polypeptide(L)'
;EEFLNYLDVTIDHTVDDPVRMYLREIGRVPLLTPEEEVELAKLVERKDVEAKRRLTEANLRLVVSIAKRYMGRGLLFLDLIQEGNLGLIRAVEKFDYRLGYKFSTYATWWIRQAVTRAIADQARTIRVPVHAVETMNKLNRIQRELLQKSGREPTVVEIAEALGVTPHKVREIQKATQEPVSLETPVGDEEDSELGDFIEDADADQPLEVVFREIRREELFRVLDSLPARDRKVLELRFGLKGERPRTLEEVGERFGVTRERIRQVEAKTLNRLKNFRDAQALRDLDG
;
A
#
# COMPACT_ATOMS: atom_id res chain seq x y z
N GLU A 1 13.14 10.78 -37.22
CA GLU A 1 12.00 10.17 -37.91
C GLU A 1 11.93 8.66 -37.69
N GLU A 2 13.02 7.88 -37.81
CA GLU A 2 13.03 6.44 -37.52
C GLU A 2 12.64 6.09 -36.08
N PHE A 3 13.03 6.90 -35.10
CA PHE A 3 12.69 6.67 -33.69
C PHE A 3 11.19 6.91 -33.41
N LEU A 4 10.58 7.90 -34.05
CA LEU A 4 9.15 8.20 -33.97
C LEU A 4 8.33 7.15 -34.73
N ASN A 5 8.75 6.73 -35.91
CA ASN A 5 8.12 5.66 -36.68
C ASN A 5 8.16 4.30 -35.94
N TYR A 6 9.27 4.00 -35.24
CA TYR A 6 9.41 2.79 -34.45
C TYR A 6 8.49 2.77 -33.23
N LEU A 7 8.10 3.94 -32.67
CA LEU A 7 7.14 4.09 -31.58
C LEU A 7 5.69 4.11 -32.07
N ASP A 8 5.41 4.65 -33.28
CA ASP A 8 4.06 4.71 -33.86
C ASP A 8 3.44 3.32 -34.14
N VAL A 9 4.27 2.31 -34.41
CA VAL A 9 3.80 0.92 -34.63
C VAL A 9 3.27 0.23 -33.36
N THR A 10 3.52 0.79 -32.18
CA THR A 10 3.22 0.13 -30.91
C THR A 10 2.18 0.84 -30.03
N ILE A 11 1.65 1.99 -30.46
CA ILE A 11 0.70 2.80 -29.67
C ILE A 11 -0.56 3.01 -30.51
N ASP A 12 -1.69 2.59 -29.97
CA ASP A 12 -3.01 2.64 -30.59
C ASP A 12 -3.44 4.08 -30.94
N HIS A 13 -4.16 4.27 -32.04
CA HIS A 13 -4.40 5.54 -32.72
C HIS A 13 -5.50 6.44 -32.10
N THR A 14 -5.69 6.43 -30.78
CA THR A 14 -6.69 7.29 -30.15
C THR A 14 -6.14 8.64 -29.73
N VAL A 15 -6.94 9.65 -29.99
CA VAL A 15 -6.73 11.10 -29.86
C VAL A 15 -6.15 11.50 -28.49
N ASP A 16 -5.20 12.46 -28.48
CA ASP A 16 -4.61 13.10 -27.27
C ASP A 16 -3.91 12.17 -26.27
N ASP A 17 -3.07 11.25 -26.73
CA ASP A 17 -2.23 10.45 -25.85
C ASP A 17 -1.08 11.31 -25.25
N PRO A 18 -1.07 11.55 -23.91
CA PRO A 18 0.02 12.28 -23.24
C PRO A 18 1.41 11.71 -23.52
N VAL A 19 1.50 10.39 -23.77
CA VAL A 19 2.74 9.71 -24.16
C VAL A 19 3.24 10.25 -25.50
N ARG A 20 2.35 10.37 -26.47
CA ARG A 20 2.66 10.86 -27.82
C ARG A 20 3.14 12.31 -27.79
N MET A 21 2.48 13.14 -27.01
CA MET A 21 2.87 14.54 -26.81
C MET A 21 4.27 14.65 -26.21
N TYR A 22 4.54 13.89 -25.15
CA TYR A 22 5.85 13.85 -24.51
C TYR A 22 6.95 13.37 -25.48
N LEU A 23 6.70 12.29 -26.23
CA LEU A 23 7.66 11.74 -27.19
C LEU A 23 7.97 12.72 -28.32
N ARG A 24 6.97 13.48 -28.76
CA ARG A 24 7.14 14.54 -29.77
C ARG A 24 8.00 15.70 -29.26
N GLU A 25 7.83 16.07 -28.00
CA GLU A 25 8.62 17.14 -27.38
C GLU A 25 10.09 16.76 -27.22
N ILE A 26 10.38 15.58 -26.66
CA ILE A 26 11.77 15.13 -26.50
C ILE A 26 12.46 14.86 -27.83
N GLY A 27 11.69 14.55 -28.88
CA GLY A 27 12.20 14.34 -30.24
C GLY A 27 12.76 15.61 -30.90
N ARG A 28 12.35 16.80 -30.41
CA ARG A 28 12.82 18.09 -30.96
C ARG A 28 14.24 18.45 -30.52
N VAL A 29 14.71 17.87 -29.42
CA VAL A 29 16.04 18.15 -28.87
C VAL A 29 17.07 17.35 -29.65
N PRO A 30 18.09 17.99 -30.26
CA PRO A 30 19.14 17.28 -30.98
C PRO A 30 20.01 16.45 -30.05
N LEU A 31 20.56 15.35 -30.58
CA LEU A 31 21.55 14.54 -29.88
C LEU A 31 22.87 15.30 -29.74
N LEU A 32 23.58 15.12 -28.67
CA LEU A 32 24.89 15.70 -28.41
C LEU A 32 26.00 14.87 -29.06
N THR A 33 27.04 15.55 -29.50
CA THR A 33 28.31 14.91 -29.88
C THR A 33 29.11 14.52 -28.63
N PRO A 34 30.09 13.60 -28.74
CA PRO A 34 30.92 13.23 -27.60
C PRO A 34 31.69 14.41 -27.00
N GLU A 35 32.10 15.36 -27.84
CA GLU A 35 32.80 16.60 -27.44
C GLU A 35 31.87 17.50 -26.62
N GLU A 36 30.62 17.71 -27.08
CA GLU A 36 29.63 18.49 -26.38
C GLU A 36 29.22 17.84 -25.03
N GLU A 37 29.14 16.48 -24.94
CA GLU A 37 28.89 15.79 -23.70
C GLU A 37 29.97 16.13 -22.65
N VAL A 38 31.27 16.13 -23.03
CA VAL A 38 32.37 16.46 -22.15
C VAL A 38 32.36 17.95 -21.77
N GLU A 39 32.08 18.86 -22.68
CA GLU A 39 31.98 20.28 -22.37
C GLU A 39 30.86 20.58 -21.40
N LEU A 40 29.66 20.03 -21.64
CA LEU A 40 28.55 20.19 -20.73
C LEU A 40 28.82 19.56 -19.36
N ALA A 41 29.47 18.38 -19.31
CA ALA A 41 29.85 17.74 -18.05
C ALA A 41 30.80 18.61 -17.21
N LYS A 42 31.76 19.31 -17.84
CA LYS A 42 32.65 20.28 -17.15
C LYS A 42 31.88 21.46 -16.56
N LEU A 43 30.85 21.94 -17.26
CA LEU A 43 30.00 23.03 -16.76
C LEU A 43 29.08 22.56 -15.63
N VAL A 44 28.53 21.32 -15.72
CA VAL A 44 27.73 20.72 -14.64
C VAL A 44 28.56 20.56 -13.37
N GLU A 45 29.85 20.18 -13.45
CA GLU A 45 30.77 20.13 -12.31
C GLU A 45 30.89 21.49 -11.61
N ARG A 46 30.81 22.61 -12.38
CA ARG A 46 30.78 23.99 -11.88
C ARG A 46 29.40 24.46 -11.38
N LYS A 47 28.42 23.52 -11.32
CA LYS A 47 27.02 23.79 -10.91
C LYS A 47 26.25 24.70 -11.87
N ASP A 48 26.58 24.71 -13.14
CA ASP A 48 25.81 25.40 -14.17
C ASP A 48 24.48 24.69 -14.40
N VAL A 49 23.36 25.38 -14.10
CA VAL A 49 22.00 24.86 -14.17
C VAL A 49 21.58 24.64 -15.62
N GLU A 50 22.00 25.55 -16.52
CA GLU A 50 21.62 25.46 -17.93
C GLU A 50 22.32 24.28 -18.64
N ALA A 51 23.62 24.07 -18.34
CA ALA A 51 24.36 22.91 -18.83
C ALA A 51 23.73 21.59 -18.32
N LYS A 52 23.33 21.54 -17.06
CA LYS A 52 22.63 20.39 -16.47
C LYS A 52 21.31 20.11 -17.21
N ARG A 53 20.52 21.17 -17.47
CA ARG A 53 19.26 21.07 -18.20
C ARG A 53 19.50 20.52 -19.60
N ARG A 54 20.42 21.13 -20.36
CA ARG A 54 20.74 20.75 -21.74
C ARG A 54 21.23 19.30 -21.86
N LEU A 55 22.13 18.87 -20.96
CA LEU A 55 22.63 17.49 -20.93
C LEU A 55 21.50 16.49 -20.59
N THR A 56 20.59 16.85 -19.69
CA THR A 56 19.43 16.03 -19.34
C THR A 56 18.46 15.92 -20.50
N GLU A 57 18.03 17.04 -21.09
CA GLU A 57 17.06 17.09 -22.18
C GLU A 57 17.50 16.28 -23.40
N ALA A 58 18.78 16.40 -23.80
CA ALA A 58 19.33 15.65 -24.93
C ALA A 58 19.35 14.13 -24.72
N ASN A 59 19.26 13.66 -23.46
CA ASN A 59 19.30 12.24 -23.11
C ASN A 59 17.94 11.65 -22.68
N LEU A 60 16.83 12.39 -22.75
CA LEU A 60 15.49 11.86 -22.44
C LEU A 60 15.09 10.68 -23.34
N ARG A 61 15.52 10.70 -24.59
CA ARG A 61 15.28 9.58 -25.55
C ARG A 61 15.91 8.27 -25.07
N LEU A 62 17.07 8.33 -24.40
CA LEU A 62 17.71 7.16 -23.78
C LEU A 62 16.82 6.57 -22.67
N VAL A 63 16.22 7.42 -21.83
CA VAL A 63 15.30 6.97 -20.78
C VAL A 63 14.12 6.19 -21.38
N VAL A 64 13.48 6.73 -22.42
CA VAL A 64 12.35 6.08 -23.09
C VAL A 64 12.75 4.70 -23.62
N SER A 65 13.91 4.59 -24.27
CA SER A 65 14.41 3.32 -24.82
C SER A 65 14.64 2.24 -23.74
N ILE A 66 15.00 2.66 -22.53
CA ILE A 66 15.19 1.76 -21.38
C ILE A 66 13.84 1.43 -20.75
N ALA A 67 12.99 2.43 -20.48
CA ALA A 67 11.67 2.27 -19.84
C ALA A 67 10.74 1.34 -20.65
N LYS A 68 10.80 1.39 -21.99
CA LYS A 68 10.01 0.51 -22.88
C LYS A 68 10.17 -0.98 -22.54
N ARG A 69 11.34 -1.42 -22.10
CA ARG A 69 11.61 -2.83 -21.73
C ARG A 69 10.95 -3.26 -20.43
N TYR A 70 10.38 -2.30 -19.69
CA TYR A 70 9.74 -2.52 -18.39
C TYR A 70 8.22 -2.31 -18.43
N MET A 71 7.64 -2.06 -19.61
CA MET A 71 6.19 -1.98 -19.80
C MET A 71 5.50 -3.27 -19.36
N GLY A 72 4.25 -3.17 -18.89
CA GLY A 72 3.46 -4.30 -18.44
C GLY A 72 3.88 -4.90 -17.08
N ARG A 73 4.66 -4.16 -16.27
CA ARG A 73 5.12 -4.61 -14.95
C ARG A 73 4.44 -3.89 -13.77
N GLY A 74 3.20 -3.42 -13.97
CA GLY A 74 2.39 -2.83 -12.91
C GLY A 74 2.49 -1.31 -12.77
N LEU A 75 3.30 -0.62 -13.59
CA LEU A 75 3.34 0.84 -13.68
C LEU A 75 2.99 1.31 -15.09
N LEU A 76 2.37 2.48 -15.19
CA LEU A 76 2.09 3.14 -16.45
C LEU A 76 3.40 3.54 -17.15
N PHE A 77 3.40 3.57 -18.47
CA PHE A 77 4.62 3.86 -19.25
C PHE A 77 5.20 5.24 -18.94
N LEU A 78 4.35 6.26 -18.78
CA LEU A 78 4.81 7.61 -18.40
C LEU A 78 5.45 7.63 -17.01
N ASP A 79 4.92 6.87 -16.05
CA ASP A 79 5.49 6.79 -14.71
C ASP A 79 6.87 6.14 -14.73
N LEU A 80 7.04 5.07 -15.54
CA LEU A 80 8.36 4.44 -15.77
C LEU A 80 9.36 5.43 -16.37
N ILE A 81 8.91 6.26 -17.30
CA ILE A 81 9.74 7.31 -17.90
C ILE A 81 10.13 8.35 -16.84
N GLN A 82 9.18 8.84 -16.03
CA GLN A 82 9.48 9.86 -15.02
C GLN A 82 10.43 9.35 -13.94
N GLU A 83 10.24 8.14 -13.47
CA GLU A 83 11.19 7.51 -12.54
C GLU A 83 12.58 7.31 -13.20
N GLY A 84 12.60 6.95 -14.48
CA GLY A 84 13.83 6.89 -15.27
C GLY A 84 14.50 8.26 -15.42
N ASN A 85 13.73 9.34 -15.62
CA ASN A 85 14.23 10.71 -15.67
C ASN A 85 14.88 11.14 -14.35
N LEU A 86 14.31 10.74 -13.19
CA LEU A 86 14.96 10.97 -11.89
C LEU A 86 16.30 10.23 -11.79
N GLY A 87 16.39 9.03 -12.37
CA GLY A 87 17.65 8.30 -12.50
C GLY A 87 18.66 9.02 -13.41
N LEU A 88 18.21 9.54 -14.54
CA LEU A 88 19.03 10.33 -15.48
C LEU A 88 19.59 11.59 -14.82
N ILE A 89 18.78 12.34 -14.08
CA ILE A 89 19.22 13.55 -13.37
C ILE A 89 20.34 13.22 -12.38
N ARG A 90 20.22 12.11 -11.64
CA ARG A 90 21.29 11.64 -10.75
C ARG A 90 22.56 11.22 -11.50
N ALA A 91 22.40 10.62 -12.69
CA ALA A 91 23.53 10.28 -13.54
C ALA A 91 24.28 11.53 -14.01
N VAL A 92 23.55 12.57 -14.44
CA VAL A 92 24.11 13.87 -14.85
C VAL A 92 24.93 14.50 -13.72
N GLU A 93 24.43 14.45 -12.49
CA GLU A 93 25.10 15.03 -11.30
C GLU A 93 26.41 14.28 -10.91
N LYS A 94 26.48 12.99 -11.21
CA LYS A 94 27.57 12.11 -10.76
C LYS A 94 28.52 11.65 -11.88
N PHE A 95 28.29 12.12 -13.11
CA PHE A 95 29.10 11.71 -14.25
C PHE A 95 30.52 12.29 -14.17
N ASP A 96 31.52 11.42 -14.30
CA ASP A 96 32.93 11.82 -14.41
C ASP A 96 33.43 11.57 -15.83
N TYR A 97 33.58 12.66 -16.59
CA TYR A 97 34.10 12.64 -17.97
C TYR A 97 35.57 12.24 -18.08
N ARG A 98 36.34 12.33 -16.97
CA ARG A 98 37.78 12.00 -16.95
C ARG A 98 38.06 10.53 -17.18
N LEU A 99 37.04 9.68 -16.92
CA LEU A 99 37.12 8.23 -17.12
C LEU A 99 37.09 7.80 -18.59
N GLY A 100 36.79 8.72 -19.54
CA GLY A 100 36.79 8.47 -20.97
C GLY A 100 35.63 7.64 -21.50
N TYR A 101 34.63 7.27 -20.67
CA TYR A 101 33.44 6.55 -21.09
C TYR A 101 32.35 7.51 -21.60
N LYS A 102 31.49 7.04 -22.53
CA LYS A 102 30.33 7.78 -22.97
C LYS A 102 29.32 7.96 -21.82
N PHE A 103 28.68 9.12 -21.78
CA PHE A 103 27.64 9.41 -20.79
C PHE A 103 26.54 8.36 -20.77
N SER A 104 26.06 7.90 -21.94
CA SER A 104 25.02 6.89 -22.07
C SER A 104 25.33 5.57 -21.36
N THR A 105 26.60 5.14 -21.33
CA THR A 105 27.02 3.92 -20.64
C THR A 105 26.79 4.03 -19.13
N TYR A 106 27.14 5.17 -18.55
CA TYR A 106 26.96 5.45 -17.11
C TYR A 106 25.48 5.70 -16.76
N ALA A 107 24.80 6.52 -17.57
CA ALA A 107 23.39 6.87 -17.36
C ALA A 107 22.47 5.65 -17.43
N THR A 108 22.74 4.69 -18.30
CA THR A 108 21.96 3.45 -18.42
C THR A 108 21.85 2.69 -17.10
N TRP A 109 22.92 2.67 -16.30
CA TRP A 109 22.90 2.02 -14.99
C TRP A 109 21.95 2.73 -14.02
N TRP A 110 22.04 4.05 -13.93
CA TRP A 110 21.19 4.86 -13.04
C TRP A 110 19.71 4.83 -13.44
N ILE A 111 19.44 4.95 -14.74
CA ILE A 111 18.08 4.88 -15.26
C ILE A 111 17.46 3.51 -14.95
N ARG A 112 18.20 2.42 -15.24
CA ARG A 112 17.74 1.07 -14.95
C ARG A 112 17.49 0.85 -13.47
N GLN A 113 18.38 1.33 -12.61
CA GLN A 113 18.25 1.23 -11.16
C GLN A 113 17.01 1.99 -10.66
N ALA A 114 16.78 3.20 -11.18
CA ALA A 114 15.62 4.00 -10.79
C ALA A 114 14.30 3.31 -11.21
N VAL A 115 14.20 2.88 -12.47
CA VAL A 115 13.02 2.19 -13.00
C VAL A 115 12.74 0.87 -12.25
N THR A 116 13.76 0.03 -12.02
CA THR A 116 13.58 -1.24 -11.30
C THR A 116 13.17 -1.02 -9.86
N ARG A 117 13.74 -0.01 -9.20
CA ARG A 117 13.37 0.35 -7.84
C ARG A 117 11.94 0.88 -7.75
N ALA A 118 11.54 1.74 -8.68
CA ALA A 118 10.17 2.25 -8.75
C ALA A 118 9.14 1.12 -8.92
N ILE A 119 9.41 0.15 -9.81
CA ILE A 119 8.56 -1.03 -9.97
C ILE A 119 8.46 -1.81 -8.64
N ALA A 120 9.57 -2.03 -7.95
CA ALA A 120 9.55 -2.76 -6.69
C ALA A 120 8.78 -2.02 -5.59
N ASP A 121 8.84 -0.68 -5.58
CA ASP A 121 8.25 0.16 -4.54
C ASP A 121 6.78 0.53 -4.78
N GLN A 122 6.33 0.61 -6.04
CA GLN A 122 5.04 1.24 -6.41
C GLN A 122 4.11 0.36 -7.24
N ALA A 123 4.60 -0.72 -7.88
CA ALA A 123 3.79 -1.50 -8.82
C ALA A 123 2.69 -2.35 -8.17
N ARG A 124 2.72 -2.56 -6.85
CA ARG A 124 1.76 -3.41 -6.13
C ARG A 124 0.81 -2.59 -5.29
N THR A 125 -0.47 -2.95 -5.31
CA THR A 125 -1.51 -2.36 -4.46
C THR A 125 -1.14 -2.48 -2.97
N ILE A 126 -0.66 -3.66 -2.55
CA ILE A 126 -0.09 -3.87 -1.22
C ILE A 126 1.42 -3.83 -1.36
N ARG A 127 2.03 -2.76 -0.85
CA ARG A 127 3.47 -2.53 -0.93
C ARG A 127 4.25 -3.65 -0.25
N VAL A 128 5.27 -4.14 -0.95
CA VAL A 128 6.21 -5.15 -0.45
C VAL A 128 7.63 -4.56 -0.41
N PRO A 129 8.44 -4.84 0.62
CA PRO A 129 9.83 -4.37 0.67
C PRO A 129 10.67 -4.86 -0.51
N VAL A 130 11.62 -4.03 -0.98
CA VAL A 130 12.44 -4.31 -2.19
C VAL A 130 13.15 -5.67 -2.12
N HIS A 131 13.74 -6.02 -0.97
CA HIS A 131 14.44 -7.30 -0.80
C HIS A 131 13.51 -8.53 -0.97
N ALA A 132 12.23 -8.39 -0.60
CA ALA A 132 11.24 -9.44 -0.80
C ALA A 132 10.86 -9.56 -2.28
N VAL A 133 10.72 -8.41 -2.99
CA VAL A 133 10.49 -8.41 -4.45
C VAL A 133 11.67 -9.04 -5.19
N GLU A 134 12.92 -8.78 -4.78
CA GLU A 134 14.10 -9.42 -5.34
C GLU A 134 14.06 -10.94 -5.16
N THR A 135 13.65 -11.40 -3.97
CA THR A 135 13.48 -12.84 -3.67
C THR A 135 12.40 -13.47 -4.53
N MET A 136 11.25 -12.79 -4.70
CA MET A 136 10.16 -13.22 -5.59
C MET A 136 10.64 -13.33 -7.05
N ASN A 137 11.38 -12.33 -7.53
CA ASN A 137 11.93 -12.34 -8.88
C ASN A 137 12.93 -13.47 -9.10
N LYS A 138 13.75 -13.78 -8.07
CA LYS A 138 14.69 -14.90 -8.09
C LYS A 138 13.93 -16.24 -8.14
N LEU A 139 12.86 -16.38 -7.35
CA LEU A 139 11.99 -17.55 -7.35
C LEU A 139 11.37 -17.77 -8.75
N ASN A 140 10.75 -16.72 -9.31
CA ASN A 140 10.12 -16.79 -10.63
C ASN A 140 11.12 -17.15 -11.75
N ARG A 141 12.36 -16.65 -11.65
CA ARG A 141 13.42 -17.01 -12.58
C ARG A 141 13.79 -18.49 -12.50
N ILE A 142 14.03 -18.98 -11.28
CA ILE A 142 14.39 -20.39 -11.05
C ILE A 142 13.25 -21.32 -11.47
N GLN A 143 12.00 -20.96 -11.19
CA GLN A 143 10.82 -21.73 -11.61
C GLN A 143 10.77 -21.85 -13.15
N ARG A 144 11.04 -20.79 -13.90
CA ARG A 144 11.11 -20.82 -15.36
C ARG A 144 12.29 -21.67 -15.88
N GLU A 145 13.46 -21.55 -15.25
CA GLU A 145 14.64 -22.34 -15.61
C GLU A 145 14.40 -23.85 -15.39
N LEU A 146 13.75 -24.22 -14.27
CA LEU A 146 13.40 -25.61 -13.97
C LEU A 146 12.31 -26.14 -14.93
N LEU A 147 11.29 -25.33 -15.22
CA LEU A 147 10.25 -25.66 -16.20
C LEU A 147 10.86 -25.93 -17.58
N GLN A 148 11.79 -25.09 -18.03
CA GLN A 148 12.46 -25.24 -19.32
C GLN A 148 13.34 -26.50 -19.36
N LYS A 149 13.95 -26.90 -18.25
CA LYS A 149 14.80 -28.10 -18.16
C LYS A 149 14.00 -29.38 -18.06
N SER A 150 12.92 -29.39 -17.28
CA SER A 150 12.16 -30.62 -16.97
C SER A 150 10.93 -30.81 -17.86
N GLY A 151 10.48 -29.77 -18.58
CA GLY A 151 9.25 -29.81 -19.38
C GLY A 151 7.95 -29.85 -18.58
N ARG A 152 8.02 -29.83 -17.23
CA ARG A 152 6.87 -29.83 -16.30
C ARG A 152 7.02 -28.77 -15.23
N GLU A 153 5.94 -28.40 -14.58
CA GLU A 153 6.00 -27.50 -13.43
C GLU A 153 6.84 -28.07 -12.30
N PRO A 154 7.80 -27.31 -11.75
CA PRO A 154 8.65 -27.76 -10.67
C PRO A 154 7.88 -27.84 -9.36
N THR A 155 8.19 -28.84 -8.54
CA THR A 155 7.64 -28.97 -7.19
C THR A 155 8.26 -27.96 -6.23
N VAL A 156 7.55 -27.67 -5.12
CA VAL A 156 8.06 -26.77 -4.07
C VAL A 156 9.42 -27.22 -3.52
N VAL A 157 9.67 -28.52 -3.47
CA VAL A 157 10.94 -29.09 -2.99
C VAL A 157 12.08 -28.80 -3.97
N GLU A 158 11.87 -29.00 -5.27
CA GLU A 158 12.86 -28.72 -6.33
C GLU A 158 13.20 -27.21 -6.37
N ILE A 159 12.20 -26.34 -6.20
CA ILE A 159 12.43 -24.90 -6.11
C ILE A 159 13.23 -24.55 -4.85
N ALA A 160 12.91 -25.17 -3.71
CA ALA A 160 13.59 -24.94 -2.44
C ALA A 160 15.08 -25.33 -2.50
N GLU A 161 15.38 -26.48 -3.09
CA GLU A 161 16.76 -26.95 -3.32
C GLU A 161 17.53 -25.98 -4.24
N ALA A 162 16.93 -25.53 -5.34
CA ALA A 162 17.56 -24.62 -6.28
C ALA A 162 17.78 -23.20 -5.70
N LEU A 163 16.90 -22.76 -4.79
CA LEU A 163 17.03 -21.48 -4.08
C LEU A 163 17.94 -21.55 -2.86
N GLY A 164 18.20 -22.75 -2.31
CA GLY A 164 18.93 -22.95 -1.05
C GLY A 164 18.11 -22.50 0.18
N VAL A 165 16.80 -22.68 0.17
CA VAL A 165 15.87 -22.31 1.26
C VAL A 165 14.98 -23.48 1.65
N THR A 166 14.25 -23.37 2.76
CA THR A 166 13.30 -24.42 3.17
C THR A 166 12.04 -24.40 2.31
N PRO A 167 11.36 -25.55 2.10
CA PRO A 167 10.09 -25.61 1.39
C PRO A 167 8.99 -24.73 2.00
N HIS A 168 9.01 -24.55 3.33
CA HIS A 168 8.12 -23.63 4.02
C HIS A 168 8.30 -22.19 3.54
N LYS A 169 9.57 -21.75 3.42
CA LYS A 169 9.89 -20.41 2.94
C LYS A 169 9.45 -20.16 1.50
N VAL A 170 9.54 -21.19 0.63
CA VAL A 170 9.02 -21.09 -0.74
C VAL A 170 7.51 -20.85 -0.74
N ARG A 171 6.74 -21.58 0.07
CA ARG A 171 5.28 -21.38 0.19
C ARG A 171 4.92 -19.98 0.71
N GLU A 172 5.66 -19.45 1.69
CA GLU A 172 5.47 -18.08 2.17
C GLU A 172 5.68 -17.05 1.04
N ILE A 173 6.78 -17.21 0.26
CA ILE A 173 7.07 -16.31 -0.86
C ILE A 173 5.98 -16.42 -1.93
N GLN A 174 5.53 -17.64 -2.28
CA GLN A 174 4.45 -17.84 -3.23
C GLN A 174 3.13 -17.20 -2.77
N LYS A 175 2.78 -17.31 -1.48
CA LYS A 175 1.60 -16.66 -0.91
C LYS A 175 1.72 -15.12 -0.97
N ALA A 176 2.90 -14.58 -0.68
CA ALA A 176 3.16 -13.14 -0.77
C ALA A 176 3.23 -12.62 -2.22
N THR A 177 3.39 -13.50 -3.21
CA THR A 177 3.43 -13.14 -4.63
C THR A 177 2.02 -12.92 -5.22
N GLN A 178 0.98 -13.44 -4.58
CA GLN A 178 -0.40 -13.27 -5.04
C GLN A 178 -0.78 -11.78 -5.04
N GLU A 179 -1.46 -11.38 -6.11
CA GLU A 179 -1.99 -10.03 -6.25
C GLU A 179 -3.48 -10.01 -5.88
N PRO A 180 -3.99 -8.91 -5.29
CA PRO A 180 -5.42 -8.76 -5.04
C PRO A 180 -6.19 -8.70 -6.36
N VAL A 181 -7.37 -9.30 -6.36
CA VAL A 181 -8.33 -9.25 -7.46
C VAL A 181 -9.23 -8.04 -7.28
N SER A 182 -9.65 -7.39 -8.37
CA SER A 182 -10.58 -6.27 -8.30
C SER A 182 -11.97 -6.74 -7.86
N LEU A 183 -12.62 -5.96 -7.00
CA LEU A 183 -14.03 -6.19 -6.61
C LEU A 183 -15.01 -5.96 -7.76
N GLU A 184 -14.64 -5.14 -8.74
CA GLU A 184 -15.41 -4.86 -9.96
C GLU A 184 -15.24 -5.96 -11.04
N THR A 185 -14.56 -7.07 -10.69
CA THR A 185 -14.43 -8.19 -11.64
C THR A 185 -15.78 -8.81 -11.88
N PRO A 186 -16.29 -8.87 -13.14
CA PRO A 186 -17.57 -9.46 -13.45
C PRO A 186 -17.58 -10.96 -13.13
N VAL A 187 -18.67 -11.45 -12.57
CA VAL A 187 -18.87 -12.85 -12.18
C VAL A 187 -20.11 -13.38 -12.89
N GLY A 188 -19.93 -14.43 -13.71
CA GLY A 188 -21.00 -15.06 -14.50
C GLY A 188 -21.02 -14.62 -15.95
N ASP A 189 -21.96 -15.18 -16.71
CA ASP A 189 -22.08 -14.97 -18.18
C ASP A 189 -22.85 -13.67 -18.55
N GLU A 190 -23.58 -13.07 -17.61
CA GLU A 190 -24.49 -11.95 -17.87
C GLU A 190 -23.92 -10.56 -17.48
N GLU A 191 -22.67 -10.43 -17.12
CA GLU A 191 -21.94 -9.16 -16.77
C GLU A 191 -22.66 -8.24 -15.73
N ASP A 192 -23.82 -8.63 -15.21
CA ASP A 192 -24.65 -7.82 -14.30
C ASP A 192 -24.23 -7.94 -12.82
N SER A 193 -23.31 -8.87 -12.48
CA SER A 193 -22.85 -9.11 -11.11
C SER A 193 -21.35 -8.95 -10.98
N GLU A 194 -20.91 -8.25 -9.95
CA GLU A 194 -19.51 -8.03 -9.63
C GLU A 194 -19.09 -8.92 -8.45
N LEU A 195 -17.79 -9.24 -8.35
CA LEU A 195 -17.23 -10.02 -7.24
C LEU A 195 -17.56 -9.37 -5.87
N GLY A 196 -17.64 -8.04 -5.83
CA GLY A 196 -17.97 -7.28 -4.63
C GLY A 196 -19.37 -7.61 -4.07
N ASP A 197 -20.35 -7.93 -4.93
CA ASP A 197 -21.71 -8.24 -4.52
C ASP A 197 -21.85 -9.55 -3.71
N PHE A 198 -20.85 -10.43 -3.84
CA PHE A 198 -20.81 -11.73 -3.13
C PHE A 198 -20.07 -11.67 -1.80
N ILE A 199 -19.48 -10.51 -1.45
CA ILE A 199 -18.73 -10.37 -0.20
C ILE A 199 -19.68 -9.83 0.87
N GLU A 200 -19.91 -10.66 1.89
CA GLU A 200 -20.75 -10.30 3.04
C GLU A 200 -20.06 -9.23 3.89
N ASP A 201 -20.81 -8.20 4.29
CA ASP A 201 -20.36 -7.22 5.28
C ASP A 201 -20.45 -7.84 6.70
N ALA A 202 -19.31 -8.30 7.18
CA ALA A 202 -19.20 -8.92 8.51
C ALA A 202 -19.42 -7.93 9.67
N ASP A 203 -19.30 -6.62 9.41
CA ASP A 203 -19.46 -5.56 10.41
C ASP A 203 -20.91 -5.00 10.42
N ALA A 204 -21.75 -5.43 9.50
CA ALA A 204 -23.14 -5.02 9.47
C ALA A 204 -23.89 -5.49 10.70
N ASP A 205 -24.51 -4.55 11.42
CA ASP A 205 -25.33 -4.86 12.58
C ASP A 205 -26.50 -5.79 12.18
N GLN A 206 -26.52 -7.00 12.70
CA GLN A 206 -27.66 -7.91 12.49
C GLN A 206 -28.90 -7.36 13.19
N PRO A 207 -30.06 -7.28 12.51
CA PRO A 207 -31.28 -6.71 13.09
C PRO A 207 -31.66 -7.30 14.45
N LEU A 208 -31.42 -8.59 14.62
CA LEU A 208 -31.71 -9.31 15.84
C LEU A 208 -30.77 -8.85 17.00
N GLU A 209 -29.48 -8.64 16.71
CA GLU A 209 -28.52 -8.15 17.71
C GLU A 209 -28.83 -6.71 18.13
N VAL A 210 -29.26 -5.86 17.19
CA VAL A 210 -29.69 -4.49 17.51
C VAL A 210 -30.87 -4.51 18.47
N VAL A 211 -31.88 -5.33 18.23
CA VAL A 211 -33.05 -5.47 19.11
C VAL A 211 -32.64 -6.00 20.48
N PHE A 212 -31.80 -7.03 20.53
CA PHE A 212 -31.30 -7.54 21.82
C PHE A 212 -30.46 -6.52 22.59
N ARG A 213 -29.68 -5.71 21.90
CA ARG A 213 -28.89 -4.62 22.50
C ARG A 213 -29.81 -3.56 23.13
N GLU A 214 -30.91 -3.18 22.45
CA GLU A 214 -31.89 -2.24 23.01
C GLU A 214 -32.65 -2.83 24.18
N ILE A 215 -33.11 -4.08 24.11
CA ILE A 215 -33.78 -4.77 25.22
C ILE A 215 -32.84 -4.82 26.44
N ARG A 216 -31.59 -5.23 26.27
CA ARG A 216 -30.59 -5.24 27.36
C ARG A 216 -30.40 -3.84 27.97
N ARG A 217 -30.38 -2.82 27.12
CA ARG A 217 -30.24 -1.43 27.52
C ARG A 217 -31.43 -0.95 28.35
N GLU A 218 -32.64 -1.25 27.94
CA GLU A 218 -33.86 -0.90 28.67
C GLU A 218 -33.91 -1.61 30.03
N GLU A 219 -33.63 -2.92 30.08
CA GLU A 219 -33.58 -3.68 31.34
C GLU A 219 -32.48 -3.15 32.26
N LEU A 220 -31.29 -2.80 31.71
CA LEU A 220 -30.22 -2.19 32.52
C LEU A 220 -30.70 -0.88 33.17
N PHE A 221 -31.36 0.00 32.40
CA PHE A 221 -31.88 1.25 32.97
C PHE A 221 -33.00 1.00 34.00
N ARG A 222 -33.87 0.04 33.78
CA ARG A 222 -34.91 -0.37 34.74
C ARG A 222 -34.30 -0.82 36.06
N VAL A 223 -33.25 -1.65 36.02
CA VAL A 223 -32.52 -2.10 37.22
C VAL A 223 -31.80 -0.93 37.90
N LEU A 224 -31.18 -0.02 37.12
CA LEU A 224 -30.54 1.18 37.65
C LEU A 224 -31.55 2.15 38.32
N ASP A 225 -32.78 2.23 37.81
CA ASP A 225 -33.82 3.08 38.39
C ASP A 225 -34.29 2.60 39.79
N SER A 226 -34.07 1.34 40.13
CA SER A 226 -34.33 0.80 41.47
C SER A 226 -33.30 1.26 42.52
N LEU A 227 -32.17 1.85 42.08
CA LEU A 227 -31.14 2.34 42.98
C LEU A 227 -31.42 3.76 43.50
N PRO A 228 -30.87 4.12 44.67
CA PRO A 228 -30.87 5.52 45.14
C PRO A 228 -30.26 6.44 44.10
N ALA A 229 -30.88 7.60 43.86
CA ALA A 229 -30.50 8.52 42.79
C ALA A 229 -29.00 8.91 42.77
N ARG A 230 -28.38 9.01 43.97
CA ARG A 230 -26.94 9.29 44.12
C ARG A 230 -26.09 8.13 43.63
N ASP A 231 -26.38 6.90 44.01
CA ASP A 231 -25.62 5.70 43.65
C ASP A 231 -25.77 5.42 42.14
N ARG A 232 -26.98 5.58 41.58
CA ARG A 232 -27.25 5.51 40.18
C ARG A 232 -26.38 6.49 39.39
N LYS A 233 -26.34 7.76 39.80
CA LYS A 233 -25.57 8.80 39.09
C LYS A 233 -24.07 8.54 39.15
N VAL A 234 -23.56 7.94 40.22
CA VAL A 234 -22.15 7.50 40.28
C VAL A 234 -21.86 6.45 39.23
N LEU A 235 -22.71 5.42 39.08
CA LEU A 235 -22.53 4.39 38.03
C LEU A 235 -22.70 4.94 36.61
N GLU A 236 -23.70 5.81 36.38
CA GLU A 236 -23.91 6.45 35.07
C GLU A 236 -22.64 7.19 34.63
N LEU A 237 -22.01 7.98 35.47
CA LEU A 237 -20.81 8.73 35.18
C LEU A 237 -19.58 7.83 35.04
N ARG A 238 -19.47 6.83 35.93
CA ARG A 238 -18.31 5.92 35.97
C ARG A 238 -18.19 5.08 34.68
N PHE A 239 -19.33 4.53 34.24
CA PHE A 239 -19.39 3.65 33.07
C PHE A 239 -19.80 4.36 31.79
N GLY A 240 -20.04 5.66 31.80
CA GLY A 240 -20.40 6.43 30.60
C GLY A 240 -21.79 6.07 30.07
N LEU A 241 -22.72 5.68 30.92
CA LEU A 241 -24.08 5.36 30.53
C LEU A 241 -24.82 6.63 30.09
N LYS A 242 -25.81 6.49 29.20
CA LYS A 242 -26.55 7.61 28.57
C LYS A 242 -25.73 8.45 27.58
N GLY A 243 -24.71 7.86 26.95
CA GLY A 243 -23.92 8.53 25.91
C GLY A 243 -22.84 9.48 26.44
N GLU A 244 -22.60 9.49 27.74
CA GLU A 244 -21.46 10.20 28.33
C GLU A 244 -20.20 9.33 28.23
N ARG A 245 -19.00 9.94 28.22
CA ARG A 245 -17.73 9.19 28.30
C ARG A 245 -17.56 8.58 29.70
N PRO A 246 -16.97 7.39 29.83
CA PRO A 246 -16.58 6.83 31.14
C PRO A 246 -15.62 7.77 31.87
N ARG A 247 -15.85 7.98 33.17
CA ARG A 247 -15.02 8.86 34.02
C ARG A 247 -14.21 8.07 35.04
N THR A 248 -13.07 8.62 35.42
CA THR A 248 -12.24 8.05 36.48
C THR A 248 -12.88 8.22 37.86
N LEU A 249 -12.45 7.43 38.84
CA LEU A 249 -12.94 7.57 40.24
C LEU A 249 -12.63 8.97 40.83
N GLU A 250 -11.55 9.60 40.38
CA GLU A 250 -11.15 10.95 40.78
C GLU A 250 -12.11 11.99 40.23
N GLU A 251 -12.37 11.97 38.92
CA GLU A 251 -13.29 12.88 38.25
C GLU A 251 -14.72 12.79 38.80
N VAL A 252 -15.16 11.55 39.14
CA VAL A 252 -16.45 11.35 39.78
C VAL A 252 -16.42 11.88 41.20
N GLY A 253 -15.32 11.68 41.95
CA GLY A 253 -15.12 12.20 43.29
C GLY A 253 -15.19 13.71 43.36
N GLU A 254 -14.50 14.40 42.47
CA GLU A 254 -14.55 15.88 42.34
C GLU A 254 -15.97 16.38 42.09
N ARG A 255 -16.72 15.72 41.21
CA ARG A 255 -18.10 16.14 40.89
C ARG A 255 -19.07 15.97 42.08
N PHE A 256 -18.84 15.00 42.93
CA PHE A 256 -19.66 14.77 44.12
C PHE A 256 -19.09 15.38 45.41
N GLY A 257 -17.93 16.03 45.35
CA GLY A 257 -17.25 16.61 46.53
C GLY A 257 -16.78 15.58 47.54
N VAL A 258 -16.38 14.38 47.09
CA VAL A 258 -15.94 13.28 47.95
C VAL A 258 -14.62 12.67 47.46
N THR A 259 -13.94 11.94 48.36
CA THR A 259 -12.64 11.32 47.99
C THR A 259 -12.82 10.16 47.00
N ARG A 260 -11.78 9.90 46.20
CA ARG A 260 -11.68 8.74 45.29
C ARG A 260 -12.06 7.43 45.99
N GLU A 261 -11.56 7.21 47.19
CA GLU A 261 -11.82 5.98 47.97
C GLU A 261 -13.30 5.86 48.34
N ARG A 262 -13.98 6.98 48.64
CA ARG A 262 -15.41 6.99 48.91
C ARG A 262 -16.23 6.60 47.70
N ILE A 263 -15.87 7.06 46.51
CA ILE A 263 -16.53 6.63 45.26
C ILE A 263 -16.31 5.15 45.01
N ARG A 264 -15.08 4.62 45.23
CA ARG A 264 -14.78 3.19 45.10
C ARG A 264 -15.64 2.34 46.02
N GLN A 265 -15.85 2.78 47.27
CA GLN A 265 -16.73 2.09 48.22
C GLN A 265 -18.19 2.12 47.76
N VAL A 266 -18.68 3.26 47.26
CA VAL A 266 -20.04 3.39 46.72
C VAL A 266 -20.21 2.47 45.52
N GLU A 267 -19.28 2.49 44.55
CA GLU A 267 -19.28 1.62 43.37
C GLU A 267 -19.37 0.14 43.78
N ALA A 268 -18.44 -0.33 44.63
CA ALA A 268 -18.41 -1.72 45.09
C ALA A 268 -19.69 -2.15 45.83
N LYS A 269 -20.21 -1.29 46.71
CA LYS A 269 -21.45 -1.54 47.44
C LYS A 269 -22.65 -1.62 46.48
N THR A 270 -22.72 -0.71 45.52
CA THR A 270 -23.84 -0.63 44.58
C THR A 270 -23.82 -1.81 43.63
N LEU A 271 -22.64 -2.19 43.11
CA LEU A 271 -22.49 -3.38 42.24
C LEU A 271 -22.85 -4.67 42.98
N ASN A 272 -22.41 -4.81 44.25
CA ASN A 272 -22.81 -5.97 45.08
C ASN A 272 -24.33 -6.01 45.35
N ARG A 273 -24.98 -4.85 45.54
CA ARG A 273 -26.43 -4.76 45.70
C ARG A 273 -27.14 -5.17 44.41
N LEU A 274 -26.67 -4.70 43.24
CA LEU A 274 -27.19 -5.09 41.90
C LEU A 274 -27.04 -6.60 41.69
N LYS A 275 -25.89 -7.20 42.04
CA LYS A 275 -25.66 -8.64 41.90
C LYS A 275 -26.69 -9.52 42.60
N ASN A 276 -27.24 -9.03 43.73
CA ASN A 276 -28.19 -9.74 44.56
C ASN A 276 -29.66 -9.37 44.27
N PHE A 277 -29.93 -8.48 43.32
CA PHE A 277 -31.30 -8.08 42.97
C PHE A 277 -31.94 -9.17 42.10
N ARG A 278 -33.22 -9.46 42.32
CA ARG A 278 -33.97 -10.44 41.51
C ARG A 278 -34.04 -10.03 40.02
N ASP A 279 -34.17 -8.73 39.74
CA ASP A 279 -34.25 -8.20 38.37
C ASP A 279 -32.91 -8.28 37.63
N ALA A 280 -31.77 -8.37 38.31
CA ALA A 280 -30.47 -8.64 37.71
C ALA A 280 -30.33 -10.07 37.15
N GLN A 281 -31.23 -10.98 37.55
CA GLN A 281 -31.30 -12.33 37.01
C GLN A 281 -31.80 -12.34 35.56
N ALA A 282 -32.76 -11.45 35.26
CA ALA A 282 -33.24 -11.24 33.89
C ALA A 282 -32.15 -10.75 32.95
N LEU A 283 -31.22 -9.90 33.43
CA LEU A 283 -30.06 -9.45 32.63
C LEU A 283 -29.04 -10.59 32.36
N ARG A 284 -28.93 -11.57 33.25
CA ARG A 284 -28.05 -12.74 33.03
C ARG A 284 -28.65 -13.71 32.03
N ASP A 285 -29.97 -13.87 32.01
CA ASP A 285 -30.68 -14.76 31.09
C ASP A 285 -30.66 -14.20 29.65
N LEU A 286 -30.34 -12.89 29.47
CA LEU A 286 -30.16 -12.24 28.20
C LEU A 286 -28.71 -12.33 27.64
N ASP A 287 -27.76 -12.80 28.43
CA ASP A 287 -26.33 -12.94 28.09
C ASP A 287 -25.92 -14.37 27.70
N GLY A 288 -26.89 -15.34 27.75
CA GLY A 288 -26.67 -16.77 27.50
C GLY A 288 -26.79 -17.22 26.06
#